data_c85b9b1ce8214e49b7bccf2a83eb045a
#
_entry.id   c85b9b1ce8214e49b7bccf2a83eb045a
#
_cell.length_a   1.000
_cell.length_b   1.000
_cell.length_c   1.000
_cell.angle_alpha   90.00
_cell.angle_beta   90.00
_cell.angle_gamma   90.00
#
_symmetry.space_group_name_H-M   'P 1'
#
loop_
_entity.id
_entity.type
_entity.pdbx_description
1 polymer ?
#
loop_
_entity_poly.entity_id
_entity_poly.type
_entity_poly.pdbx_seq_one_letter_code
_entity_poly.pdbx_strand_id
1 'polypeptide(L)'
;MILTICPNPSIDCTIELESLNVGMLNRIQGKVETYSGKALNVAIGVSRLGEACTATGFMFENQQRTFEHVLTEEGIKCDFVSCEGNTRVNYKIIDKKSMLTEINDVGEEVSLNKQAQLIEKAKSLSADADIAVMSGSLPKGLNPEFYGEVIKHLSPRVKVVVDAEKVNMLAALSARELFMVKPNVKELENFSGVKIRKLTDVISASRKYFEKGVKYVLASLGTEGAVLTDGTDSFYCKSASVAVNSTVGAGDSMVAAACVGIYNGVPMREILKEAVAAGTAAVTTSGTNLFYKDKYKEIYSRLQTEKL
;
A
#
# COMPACT_ATOMS: atom_id res chain seq x y z
N MET A 1 -8.26 16.39 -2.32
CA MET A 1 -8.26 15.14 -3.14
C MET A 1 -7.00 14.34 -2.85
N ILE A 2 -7.11 13.00 -2.87
CA ILE A 2 -5.97 12.08 -2.72
C ILE A 2 -5.61 11.49 -4.08
N LEU A 3 -4.31 11.59 -4.46
CA LEU A 3 -3.74 11.01 -5.68
C LEU A 3 -3.01 9.72 -5.30
N THR A 4 -3.23 8.63 -6.02
CA THR A 4 -2.44 7.40 -5.87
C THR A 4 -1.67 7.10 -7.15
N ILE A 5 -0.40 6.72 -7.02
CA ILE A 5 0.53 6.45 -8.12
C ILE A 5 0.97 5.00 -8.01
N CYS A 6 0.50 4.17 -8.95
CA CYS A 6 0.79 2.74 -9.02
C CYS A 6 1.76 2.43 -10.16
N PRO A 7 3.07 2.26 -9.90
CA PRO A 7 4.02 1.97 -10.98
C PRO A 7 3.86 0.59 -11.60
N ASN A 8 3.33 -0.39 -10.86
CA ASN A 8 3.30 -1.79 -11.29
C ASN A 8 2.02 -2.50 -10.82
N PRO A 9 0.88 -2.28 -11.50
CA PRO A 9 -0.36 -2.97 -11.19
C PRO A 9 -0.20 -4.49 -11.35
N SER A 10 -1.09 -5.26 -10.73
CA SER A 10 -1.08 -6.72 -10.83
C SER A 10 -2.48 -7.31 -10.85
N ILE A 11 -2.62 -8.46 -11.50
CA ILE A 11 -3.74 -9.34 -11.28
C ILE A 11 -3.30 -10.34 -10.21
N ASP A 12 -3.95 -10.31 -9.05
CA ASP A 12 -3.69 -11.28 -7.98
C ASP A 12 -4.62 -12.48 -8.19
N CYS A 13 -4.04 -13.61 -8.56
CA CYS A 13 -4.74 -14.86 -8.86
C CYS A 13 -4.60 -15.80 -7.65
N THR A 14 -5.65 -15.88 -6.82
CA THR A 14 -5.71 -16.85 -5.72
C THR A 14 -6.19 -18.19 -6.25
N ILE A 15 -5.40 -19.24 -6.03
CA ILE A 15 -5.62 -20.61 -6.47
C ILE A 15 -5.76 -21.51 -5.25
N GLU A 16 -6.84 -22.27 -5.19
CA GLU A 16 -7.05 -23.28 -4.16
C GLU A 16 -6.71 -24.67 -4.70
N LEU A 17 -5.91 -25.43 -3.95
CA LEU A 17 -5.48 -26.78 -4.25
C LEU A 17 -5.76 -27.73 -3.09
N GLU A 18 -5.80 -29.04 -3.35
CA GLU A 18 -5.71 -30.07 -2.30
C GLU A 18 -4.38 -30.00 -1.56
N SER A 19 -3.30 -30.00 -2.34
CA SER A 19 -1.91 -29.83 -1.91
C SER A 19 -1.07 -29.36 -3.09
N LEU A 20 -0.04 -28.56 -2.82
CA LEU A 20 0.94 -28.19 -3.84
C LEU A 20 2.04 -29.25 -3.93
N ASN A 21 2.02 -30.03 -5.02
CA ASN A 21 3.02 -31.07 -5.29
C ASN A 21 4.02 -30.57 -6.33
N VAL A 22 5.23 -30.23 -5.89
CA VAL A 22 6.30 -29.74 -6.76
C VAL A 22 6.77 -30.85 -7.72
N GLY A 23 6.89 -30.54 -9.01
CA GLY A 23 7.26 -31.48 -10.06
C GLY A 23 6.15 -32.41 -10.52
N MET A 24 4.93 -32.24 -10.04
CA MET A 24 3.77 -33.06 -10.36
C MET A 24 2.64 -32.24 -10.98
N LEU A 25 1.67 -32.93 -11.61
CA LEU A 25 0.43 -32.28 -12.06
C LEU A 25 -0.43 -31.90 -10.85
N ASN A 26 -0.74 -30.62 -10.72
CA ASN A 26 -1.69 -30.09 -9.75
C ASN A 26 -2.98 -29.66 -10.45
N ARG A 27 -4.15 -29.92 -9.85
CA ARG A 27 -5.45 -29.50 -10.39
C ARG A 27 -6.08 -28.47 -9.48
N ILE A 28 -6.47 -27.34 -10.07
CA ILE A 28 -7.13 -26.21 -9.39
C ILE A 28 -8.52 -26.65 -8.94
N GLN A 29 -8.87 -26.40 -7.67
CA GLN A 29 -10.19 -26.61 -7.11
C GLN A 29 -11.01 -25.31 -7.10
N GLY A 30 -10.37 -24.17 -6.87
CA GLY A 30 -10.97 -22.85 -6.92
C GLY A 30 -9.97 -21.82 -7.46
N LYS A 31 -10.51 -20.79 -8.14
CA LYS A 31 -9.71 -19.69 -8.67
C LYS A 31 -10.48 -18.37 -8.51
N VAL A 32 -9.81 -17.35 -7.97
CA VAL A 32 -10.33 -15.99 -7.88
C VAL A 32 -9.26 -15.03 -8.39
N GLU A 33 -9.63 -14.15 -9.28
CA GLU A 33 -8.77 -13.06 -9.77
C GLU A 33 -9.23 -11.72 -9.22
N THR A 34 -8.27 -10.92 -8.75
CA THR A 34 -8.51 -9.57 -8.24
C THR A 34 -7.57 -8.61 -8.94
N TYR A 35 -8.13 -7.54 -9.50
CA TYR A 35 -7.38 -6.47 -10.13
C TYR A 35 -6.81 -5.58 -9.04
N SER A 36 -5.49 -5.57 -8.90
CA SER A 36 -4.78 -5.12 -7.71
C SER A 36 -3.54 -4.30 -8.07
N GLY A 37 -2.87 -3.86 -7.05
CA GLY A 37 -1.65 -3.08 -7.04
C GLY A 37 -1.64 -2.24 -5.77
N LYS A 38 -0.53 -2.16 -5.05
CA LYS A 38 -0.53 -1.53 -3.72
C LYS A 38 -1.19 -0.14 -3.71
N ALA A 39 -0.81 0.75 -4.63
CA ALA A 39 -1.42 2.08 -4.69
C ALA A 39 -2.88 2.07 -5.19
N LEU A 40 -3.29 1.08 -6.01
CA LEU A 40 -4.70 0.89 -6.39
C LEU A 40 -5.53 0.40 -5.20
N ASN A 41 -4.97 -0.47 -4.38
CA ASN A 41 -5.59 -0.88 -3.11
C ASN A 41 -5.78 0.32 -2.18
N VAL A 42 -4.78 1.21 -2.09
CA VAL A 42 -4.93 2.46 -1.33
C VAL A 42 -6.08 3.31 -1.91
N ALA A 43 -6.19 3.44 -3.23
CA ALA A 43 -7.27 4.20 -3.87
C ALA A 43 -8.65 3.63 -3.51
N ILE A 44 -8.82 2.30 -3.60
CA ILE A 44 -10.06 1.61 -3.21
C ILE A 44 -10.38 1.87 -1.74
N GLY A 45 -9.38 1.76 -0.85
CA GLY A 45 -9.57 2.04 0.57
C GLY A 45 -10.00 3.48 0.86
N VAL A 46 -9.38 4.46 0.18
CA VAL A 46 -9.75 5.89 0.27
C VAL A 46 -11.20 6.11 -0.15
N SER A 47 -11.59 5.56 -1.31
CA SER A 47 -12.95 5.71 -1.82
C SER A 47 -13.99 5.05 -0.91
N ARG A 48 -13.72 3.84 -0.38
CA ARG A 48 -14.61 3.16 0.57
C ARG A 48 -14.78 3.92 1.89
N LEU A 49 -13.81 4.75 2.26
CA LEU A 49 -13.92 5.67 3.40
C LEU A 49 -14.66 6.96 3.06
N GLY A 50 -14.99 7.19 1.80
CA GLY A 50 -15.85 8.30 1.34
C GLY A 50 -15.11 9.51 0.80
N GLU A 51 -13.80 9.40 0.56
CA GLU A 51 -12.99 10.50 0.04
C GLU A 51 -12.71 10.37 -1.46
N ALA A 52 -12.63 11.50 -2.14
CA ALA A 52 -12.33 11.56 -3.56
C ALA A 52 -10.88 11.12 -3.84
N CYS A 53 -10.72 10.17 -4.77
CA CYS A 53 -9.44 9.64 -5.17
C CYS A 53 -9.25 9.64 -6.68
N THR A 54 -8.05 9.99 -7.13
CA THR A 54 -7.59 9.78 -8.51
C THR A 54 -6.45 8.78 -8.51
N ALA A 55 -6.55 7.74 -9.34
CA ALA A 55 -5.51 6.75 -9.53
C ALA A 55 -4.76 6.97 -10.84
N THR A 56 -3.43 6.94 -10.78
CA THR A 56 -2.53 7.00 -11.93
C THR A 56 -1.40 5.97 -11.81
N GLY A 57 -0.61 5.82 -12.84
CA GLY A 57 0.48 4.87 -12.92
C GLY A 57 0.61 4.32 -14.32
N PHE A 58 1.36 3.22 -14.49
CA PHE A 58 1.31 2.46 -15.72
C PHE A 58 0.11 1.53 -15.73
N MET A 59 -0.49 1.36 -16.92
CA MET A 59 -1.56 0.38 -17.13
C MET A 59 -1.34 -0.29 -18.49
N PHE A 60 -1.40 -1.62 -18.51
CA PHE A 60 -1.12 -2.40 -19.70
C PHE A 60 -2.40 -2.61 -20.54
N GLU A 61 -2.29 -2.37 -21.84
CA GLU A 61 -3.43 -2.24 -22.78
C GLU A 61 -4.38 -3.43 -22.74
N ASN A 62 -3.84 -4.65 -22.62
CA ASN A 62 -4.66 -5.86 -22.68
C ASN A 62 -5.66 -5.99 -21.52
N GLN A 63 -5.38 -5.37 -20.36
CA GLN A 63 -6.28 -5.41 -19.21
C GLN A 63 -6.77 -4.02 -18.76
N GLN A 64 -6.32 -2.95 -19.40
CA GLN A 64 -6.60 -1.56 -18.99
C GLN A 64 -8.10 -1.31 -18.77
N ARG A 65 -8.93 -1.68 -19.75
CA ARG A 65 -10.40 -1.46 -19.66
C ARG A 65 -11.02 -2.15 -18.45
N THR A 66 -10.54 -3.35 -18.12
CA THR A 66 -11.04 -4.10 -16.98
C THR A 66 -10.64 -3.44 -15.66
N PHE A 67 -9.37 -3.00 -15.54
CA PHE A 67 -8.92 -2.24 -14.37
C PHE A 67 -9.70 -0.95 -14.19
N GLU A 68 -9.85 -0.16 -15.26
CA GLU A 68 -10.59 1.10 -15.22
C GLU A 68 -12.06 0.88 -14.84
N HIS A 69 -12.70 -0.18 -15.36
CA HIS A 69 -14.06 -0.53 -14.97
C HIS A 69 -14.15 -0.83 -13.47
N VAL A 70 -13.31 -1.74 -12.96
CA VAL A 70 -13.30 -2.11 -11.53
C VAL A 70 -13.05 -0.89 -10.63
N LEU A 71 -12.11 -0.03 -10.98
CA LEU A 71 -11.81 1.16 -10.20
C LEU A 71 -12.92 2.22 -10.28
N THR A 72 -13.58 2.35 -11.43
CA THR A 72 -14.70 3.28 -11.60
C THR A 72 -15.93 2.82 -10.83
N GLU A 73 -16.21 1.52 -10.75
CA GLU A 73 -17.26 0.96 -9.89
C GLU A 73 -17.02 1.25 -8.40
N GLU A 74 -15.74 1.34 -8.00
CA GLU A 74 -15.36 1.80 -6.65
C GLU A 74 -15.36 3.34 -6.50
N GLY A 75 -15.80 4.10 -7.54
CA GLY A 75 -15.87 5.57 -7.50
C GLY A 75 -14.54 6.29 -7.67
N ILE A 76 -13.51 5.62 -8.21
CA ILE A 76 -12.17 6.17 -8.40
C ILE A 76 -12.03 6.76 -9.81
N LYS A 77 -11.51 7.99 -9.90
CA LYS A 77 -11.12 8.57 -11.18
C LYS A 77 -9.81 7.95 -11.66
N CYS A 78 -9.80 7.45 -12.88
CA CYS A 78 -8.62 6.82 -13.50
C CYS A 78 -7.97 7.75 -14.52
N ASP A 79 -6.64 7.90 -14.44
CA ASP A 79 -5.84 8.61 -15.44
C ASP A 79 -4.45 7.96 -15.55
N PHE A 80 -4.37 6.84 -16.30
CA PHE A 80 -3.18 6.02 -16.42
C PHE A 80 -2.33 6.39 -17.65
N VAL A 81 -1.05 5.99 -17.63
CA VAL A 81 -0.20 5.92 -18.81
C VAL A 81 -0.34 4.52 -19.41
N SER A 82 -0.95 4.44 -20.59
CA SER A 82 -1.13 3.17 -21.28
C SER A 82 0.21 2.66 -21.81
N CYS A 83 0.50 1.39 -21.52
CA CYS A 83 1.69 0.66 -21.96
C CYS A 83 1.27 -0.56 -22.79
N GLU A 84 2.07 -0.93 -23.79
CA GLU A 84 1.86 -2.16 -24.55
C GLU A 84 2.07 -3.39 -23.65
N GLY A 85 1.35 -4.48 -23.95
CA GLY A 85 1.52 -5.77 -23.30
C GLY A 85 0.48 -6.11 -22.24
N ASN A 86 0.90 -6.91 -21.26
CA ASN A 86 0.03 -7.52 -20.25
C ASN A 86 0.36 -7.03 -18.85
N THR A 87 -0.67 -6.85 -18.03
CA THR A 87 -0.48 -6.70 -16.59
C THR A 87 0.03 -8.02 -16.00
N ARG A 88 1.04 -7.94 -15.15
CA ARG A 88 1.61 -9.11 -14.45
C ARG A 88 0.58 -9.84 -13.61
N VAL A 89 0.78 -11.13 -13.45
CA VAL A 89 -0.06 -11.98 -12.61
C VAL A 89 0.74 -12.50 -11.42
N ASN A 90 0.25 -12.23 -10.23
CA ASN A 90 0.78 -12.81 -8.99
C ASN A 90 -0.10 -14.00 -8.59
N TYR A 91 0.49 -15.16 -8.42
CA TYR A 91 -0.22 -16.37 -7.98
C TYR A 91 -0.09 -16.55 -6.48
N LYS A 92 -1.22 -16.72 -5.80
CA LYS A 92 -1.34 -17.05 -4.38
C LYS A 92 -1.97 -18.43 -4.28
N ILE A 93 -1.16 -19.42 -4.03
CA ILE A 93 -1.56 -20.82 -3.98
C ILE A 93 -1.82 -21.19 -2.53
N ILE A 94 -3.06 -21.56 -2.22
CA ILE A 94 -3.50 -21.96 -0.88
C ILE A 94 -3.89 -23.44 -0.92
N ASP A 95 -3.27 -24.25 -0.07
CA ASP A 95 -3.63 -25.65 0.09
C ASP A 95 -4.65 -25.86 1.24
N LYS A 96 -5.19 -27.08 1.35
CA LYS A 96 -6.14 -27.46 2.43
C LYS A 96 -5.57 -27.32 3.85
N LYS A 97 -4.24 -27.22 4.00
CA LYS A 97 -3.58 -26.95 5.28
C LYS A 97 -3.41 -25.45 5.53
N SER A 98 -4.03 -24.61 4.70
CA SER A 98 -3.91 -23.16 4.74
C SER A 98 -2.46 -22.67 4.55
N MET A 99 -1.60 -23.47 3.90
CA MET A 99 -0.26 -23.02 3.53
C MET A 99 -0.34 -22.14 2.29
N LEU A 100 0.17 -20.90 2.41
CA LEU A 100 0.25 -19.95 1.32
C LEU A 100 1.61 -20.04 0.65
N THR A 101 1.61 -20.24 -0.68
CA THR A 101 2.78 -20.08 -1.53
C THR A 101 2.52 -18.96 -2.53
N GLU A 102 3.41 -17.98 -2.56
CA GLU A 102 3.31 -16.84 -3.48
C GLU A 102 4.34 -16.96 -4.60
N ILE A 103 3.88 -16.76 -5.85
CA ILE A 103 4.72 -16.67 -7.05
C ILE A 103 4.40 -15.32 -7.69
N ASN A 104 5.30 -14.37 -7.55
CA ASN A 104 5.09 -13.00 -7.99
C ASN A 104 5.88 -12.72 -9.28
N ASP A 105 5.17 -12.21 -10.29
CA ASP A 105 5.77 -11.75 -11.53
C ASP A 105 6.35 -10.33 -11.36
N VAL A 106 7.43 -10.04 -12.07
CA VAL A 106 8.08 -8.74 -12.10
C VAL A 106 7.29 -7.73 -12.95
N GLY A 107 6.60 -8.20 -14.00
CA GLY A 107 5.88 -7.39 -14.98
C GLY A 107 6.64 -7.15 -16.27
N GLU A 108 5.96 -6.52 -17.21
CA GLU A 108 6.50 -6.15 -18.52
C GLU A 108 7.51 -5.00 -18.45
N GLU A 109 8.28 -4.83 -19.51
CA GLU A 109 9.22 -3.72 -19.62
C GLU A 109 8.49 -2.42 -19.98
N VAL A 110 8.82 -1.33 -19.29
CA VAL A 110 8.26 0.00 -19.56
C VAL A 110 9.33 0.89 -20.21
N SER A 111 9.04 1.37 -21.42
CA SER A 111 9.94 2.20 -22.18
C SER A 111 10.22 3.56 -21.53
N LEU A 112 11.38 4.16 -21.82
CA LEU A 112 11.79 5.49 -21.33
C LEU A 112 10.75 6.58 -21.65
N ASN A 113 10.09 6.50 -22.82
CA ASN A 113 9.03 7.44 -23.18
C ASN A 113 7.83 7.34 -22.23
N LYS A 114 7.39 6.14 -21.88
CA LYS A 114 6.28 5.92 -20.94
C LYS A 114 6.67 6.35 -19.50
N GLN A 115 7.93 6.14 -19.14
CA GLN A 115 8.47 6.63 -17.86
C GLN A 115 8.37 8.17 -17.78
N ALA A 116 8.79 8.88 -18.81
CA ALA A 116 8.68 10.35 -18.89
C ALA A 116 7.21 10.81 -18.86
N GLN A 117 6.32 10.10 -19.57
CA GLN A 117 4.88 10.39 -19.54
C GLN A 117 4.28 10.26 -18.14
N LEU A 118 4.69 9.25 -17.35
CA LEU A 118 4.19 9.11 -15.97
C LEU A 118 4.70 10.22 -15.07
N ILE A 119 5.95 10.64 -15.19
CA ILE A 119 6.50 11.76 -14.41
C ILE A 119 5.68 13.04 -14.67
N GLU A 120 5.46 13.40 -15.94
CA GLU A 120 4.69 14.60 -16.29
C GLU A 120 3.22 14.50 -15.88
N LYS A 121 2.60 13.33 -16.01
CA LYS A 121 1.22 13.09 -15.56
C LYS A 121 1.10 13.21 -14.04
N ALA A 122 1.98 12.58 -13.28
CA ALA A 122 2.00 12.66 -11.82
C ALA A 122 2.23 14.11 -11.33
N LYS A 123 3.13 14.85 -11.99
CA LYS A 123 3.37 16.28 -11.75
C LYS A 123 2.08 17.08 -11.96
N SER A 124 1.40 16.92 -13.09
CA SER A 124 0.16 17.61 -13.40
C SER A 124 -0.94 17.30 -12.39
N LEU A 125 -1.21 16.01 -12.13
CA LEU A 125 -2.27 15.59 -11.21
C LEU A 125 -2.00 15.99 -9.76
N SER A 126 -0.73 16.06 -9.36
CA SER A 126 -0.36 16.46 -8.00
C SER A 126 -0.55 17.96 -7.72
N ALA A 127 -0.75 18.79 -8.73
CA ALA A 127 -1.01 20.22 -8.55
C ALA A 127 -2.34 20.48 -7.80
N ASP A 128 -3.34 19.63 -8.02
CA ASP A 128 -4.67 19.71 -7.43
C ASP A 128 -4.87 18.70 -6.27
N ALA A 129 -3.83 17.96 -5.90
CA ALA A 129 -3.88 16.99 -4.82
C ALA A 129 -3.37 17.55 -3.50
N ASP A 130 -4.00 17.14 -2.39
CA ASP A 130 -3.53 17.45 -1.03
C ASP A 130 -2.53 16.40 -0.55
N ILE A 131 -2.74 15.14 -0.98
CA ILE A 131 -1.90 13.99 -0.66
C ILE A 131 -1.62 13.21 -1.94
N ALA A 132 -0.35 12.82 -2.15
CA ALA A 132 0.06 11.88 -3.16
C ALA A 132 0.65 10.63 -2.50
N VAL A 133 0.11 9.46 -2.82
CA VAL A 133 0.60 8.16 -2.34
C VAL A 133 1.30 7.45 -3.47
N MET A 134 2.59 7.14 -3.31
CA MET A 134 3.30 6.25 -4.23
C MET A 134 3.62 4.94 -3.53
N SER A 135 3.12 3.84 -4.06
CA SER A 135 3.26 2.52 -3.43
C SER A 135 3.35 1.39 -4.45
N GLY A 136 4.11 0.36 -4.10
CA GLY A 136 4.31 -0.86 -4.89
C GLY A 136 5.72 -1.03 -5.44
N SER A 137 5.93 -2.13 -6.15
CA SER A 137 7.19 -2.43 -6.83
C SER A 137 7.31 -1.67 -8.15
N LEU A 138 8.47 -1.74 -8.77
CA LEU A 138 8.69 -1.24 -10.14
C LEU A 138 8.62 -2.41 -11.14
N PRO A 139 8.11 -2.18 -12.36
CA PRO A 139 8.17 -3.14 -13.47
C PRO A 139 9.58 -3.23 -14.05
N LYS A 140 9.80 -4.13 -15.00
CA LYS A 140 11.06 -4.21 -15.76
C LYS A 140 11.37 -2.89 -16.47
N GLY A 141 12.66 -2.63 -16.70
CA GLY A 141 13.13 -1.41 -17.37
C GLY A 141 13.26 -0.18 -16.45
N LEU A 142 12.75 -0.24 -15.23
CA LEU A 142 12.88 0.82 -14.24
C LEU A 142 13.87 0.43 -13.15
N ASN A 143 14.69 1.40 -12.78
CA ASN A 143 15.57 1.30 -11.61
C ASN A 143 14.94 2.03 -10.40
N PRO A 144 15.46 1.81 -9.18
CA PRO A 144 14.92 2.43 -7.97
C PRO A 144 14.87 3.97 -8.01
N GLU A 145 15.79 4.63 -8.75
CA GLU A 145 15.87 6.07 -8.91
C GLU A 145 14.60 6.65 -9.52
N PHE A 146 13.84 5.85 -10.29
CA PHE A 146 12.55 6.25 -10.84
C PHE A 146 11.55 6.66 -9.75
N TYR A 147 11.57 5.99 -8.58
CA TYR A 147 10.77 6.43 -7.43
C TYR A 147 11.12 7.87 -7.01
N GLY A 148 12.41 8.14 -6.89
CA GLY A 148 12.89 9.47 -6.56
C GLY A 148 12.52 10.50 -7.63
N GLU A 149 12.65 10.17 -8.91
CA GLU A 149 12.35 11.09 -10.01
C GLU A 149 10.85 11.45 -10.05
N VAL A 150 9.94 10.50 -9.89
CA VAL A 150 8.51 10.82 -9.79
C VAL A 150 8.24 11.74 -8.61
N ILE A 151 8.72 11.39 -7.41
CA ILE A 151 8.47 12.13 -6.16
C ILE A 151 9.03 13.55 -6.24
N LYS A 152 10.22 13.75 -6.82
CA LYS A 152 10.86 15.04 -7.01
C LYS A 152 10.03 16.01 -7.86
N HIS A 153 9.30 15.48 -8.85
CA HIS A 153 8.50 16.30 -9.77
C HIS A 153 7.07 16.56 -9.28
N LEU A 154 6.62 15.92 -8.19
CA LEU A 154 5.32 16.22 -7.61
C LEU A 154 5.25 17.67 -7.11
N SER A 155 4.04 18.24 -7.08
CA SER A 155 3.79 19.59 -6.57
C SER A 155 4.45 19.79 -5.20
N PRO A 156 5.15 20.93 -4.96
CA PRO A 156 5.77 21.20 -3.67
C PRO A 156 4.79 21.26 -2.49
N ARG A 157 3.51 21.51 -2.78
CA ARG A 157 2.45 21.63 -1.75
C ARG A 157 1.86 20.28 -1.35
N VAL A 158 1.99 19.26 -2.19
CA VAL A 158 1.39 17.95 -1.93
C VAL A 158 2.13 17.22 -0.81
N LYS A 159 1.38 16.63 0.12
CA LYS A 159 1.91 15.75 1.15
C LYS A 159 2.21 14.38 0.53
N VAL A 160 3.48 13.97 0.51
CA VAL A 160 3.88 12.71 -0.11
C VAL A 160 3.92 11.59 0.91
N VAL A 161 3.19 10.51 0.62
CA VAL A 161 3.14 9.27 1.41
C VAL A 161 3.76 8.14 0.59
N VAL A 162 4.67 7.38 1.18
CA VAL A 162 5.34 6.27 0.50
C VAL A 162 5.23 4.97 1.30
N ASP A 163 4.78 3.91 0.61
CA ASP A 163 4.87 2.52 1.08
C ASP A 163 5.58 1.68 0.02
N ALA A 164 6.89 1.53 0.17
CA ALA A 164 7.76 0.88 -0.80
C ALA A 164 8.85 0.06 -0.14
N GLU A 165 9.33 -0.92 -0.89
CA GLU A 165 10.45 -1.77 -0.45
C GLU A 165 11.78 -1.00 -0.44
N LYS A 166 12.73 -1.58 0.28
CA LYS A 166 14.06 -1.08 0.68
C LYS A 166 14.71 -0.08 -0.29
N VAL A 167 14.97 -0.48 -1.52
CA VAL A 167 15.72 0.36 -2.48
C VAL A 167 14.88 1.52 -3.03
N ASN A 168 13.60 1.28 -3.27
CA ASN A 168 12.65 2.30 -3.72
C ASN A 168 12.41 3.35 -2.62
N MET A 169 12.33 2.90 -1.36
CA MET A 169 12.22 3.80 -0.20
C MET A 169 13.45 4.70 -0.07
N LEU A 170 14.66 4.16 -0.26
CA LEU A 170 15.89 4.96 -0.22
C LEU A 170 15.91 6.03 -1.32
N ALA A 171 15.49 5.70 -2.53
CA ALA A 171 15.37 6.66 -3.62
C ALA A 171 14.33 7.75 -3.32
N ALA A 172 13.17 7.37 -2.76
CA ALA A 172 12.14 8.31 -2.32
C ALA A 172 12.65 9.29 -1.26
N LEU A 173 13.33 8.78 -0.23
CA LEU A 173 13.90 9.57 0.87
C LEU A 173 15.03 10.52 0.42
N SER A 174 15.70 10.20 -0.70
CA SER A 174 16.75 11.04 -1.28
C SER A 174 16.20 12.17 -2.16
N ALA A 175 14.94 12.07 -2.60
CA ALA A 175 14.32 13.00 -3.55
C ALA A 175 13.75 14.24 -2.87
N ARG A 176 13.05 14.09 -1.75
CA ARG A 176 12.48 15.18 -0.93
C ARG A 176 12.01 14.65 0.43
N GLU A 177 11.66 15.56 1.32
CA GLU A 177 10.99 15.24 2.57
C GLU A 177 9.64 14.57 2.32
N LEU A 178 9.38 13.47 3.03
CA LEU A 178 8.15 12.71 2.92
C LEU A 178 7.22 13.02 4.11
N PHE A 179 5.94 13.11 3.83
CA PHE A 179 4.97 13.38 4.89
C PHE A 179 4.74 12.14 5.77
N MET A 180 4.64 10.96 5.15
CA MET A 180 4.49 9.71 5.90
C MET A 180 5.14 8.54 5.17
N VAL A 181 5.70 7.63 5.95
CA VAL A 181 6.12 6.30 5.49
C VAL A 181 5.46 5.21 6.33
N LYS A 182 5.22 4.02 5.73
CA LYS A 182 4.65 2.89 6.46
C LYS A 182 5.56 1.65 6.40
N PRO A 183 6.58 1.54 7.22
CA PRO A 183 7.36 0.30 7.33
C PRO A 183 6.64 -0.77 8.16
N ASN A 184 6.85 -2.04 7.83
CA ASN A 184 6.63 -3.14 8.75
C ASN A 184 7.87 -3.37 9.65
N VAL A 185 7.77 -4.27 10.64
CA VAL A 185 8.87 -4.56 11.58
C VAL A 185 10.17 -4.90 10.84
N LYS A 186 10.11 -5.80 9.85
CA LYS A 186 11.29 -6.23 9.10
C LYS A 186 11.92 -5.10 8.28
N GLU A 187 11.10 -4.29 7.64
CA GLU A 187 11.55 -3.11 6.88
C GLU A 187 12.19 -2.08 7.81
N LEU A 188 11.56 -1.83 8.96
CA LEU A 188 12.06 -0.90 9.96
C LEU A 188 13.40 -1.38 10.57
N GLU A 189 13.51 -2.66 10.92
CA GLU A 189 14.78 -3.27 11.36
C GLU A 189 15.88 -3.16 10.31
N ASN A 190 15.55 -3.51 9.06
CA ASN A 190 16.51 -3.47 7.95
C ASN A 190 17.00 -2.06 7.65
N PHE A 191 16.13 -1.06 7.75
CA PHE A 191 16.48 0.33 7.49
C PHE A 191 17.26 0.95 8.63
N SER A 192 16.81 0.72 9.88
CA SER A 192 17.42 1.35 11.07
C SER A 192 18.68 0.62 11.57
N GLY A 193 18.76 -0.71 11.37
CA GLY A 193 19.73 -1.57 12.03
C GLY A 193 19.37 -1.93 13.48
N VAL A 194 18.26 -1.44 14.00
CA VAL A 194 17.78 -1.68 15.38
C VAL A 194 16.88 -2.91 15.38
N LYS A 195 17.12 -3.87 16.27
CA LYS A 195 16.22 -5.01 16.50
C LYS A 195 15.03 -4.59 17.35
N ILE A 196 13.82 -4.93 16.90
CA ILE A 196 12.57 -4.56 17.55
C ILE A 196 12.07 -5.71 18.43
N ARG A 197 12.06 -5.47 19.74
CA ARG A 197 11.56 -6.42 20.76
C ARG A 197 10.44 -5.84 21.61
N LYS A 198 10.32 -4.51 21.67
CA LYS A 198 9.32 -3.76 22.45
C LYS A 198 8.95 -2.46 21.72
N LEU A 199 7.88 -1.82 22.12
CA LEU A 199 7.36 -0.61 21.47
C LEU A 199 8.37 0.56 21.45
N THR A 200 9.18 0.72 22.50
CA THR A 200 10.22 1.75 22.54
C THR A 200 11.33 1.55 21.50
N ASP A 201 11.56 0.30 21.06
CA ASP A 201 12.53 0.02 19.99
C ASP A 201 11.98 0.49 18.63
N VAL A 202 10.65 0.44 18.43
CA VAL A 202 9.98 0.99 17.24
C VAL A 202 10.23 2.50 17.13
N ILE A 203 10.06 3.24 18.23
CA ILE A 203 10.31 4.68 18.30
C ILE A 203 11.78 4.96 17.98
N SER A 204 12.69 4.22 18.61
CA SER A 204 14.13 4.39 18.40
C SER A 204 14.55 4.11 16.95
N ALA A 205 14.00 3.06 16.35
CA ALA A 205 14.25 2.71 14.94
C ALA A 205 13.69 3.76 13.97
N SER A 206 12.56 4.39 14.32
CA SER A 206 11.91 5.42 13.50
C SER A 206 12.75 6.70 13.38
N ARG A 207 13.67 6.98 14.32
CA ARG A 207 14.53 8.17 14.30
C ARG A 207 15.27 8.34 12.99
N LYS A 208 15.71 7.24 12.38
CA LYS A 208 16.44 7.26 11.11
C LYS A 208 15.60 7.80 9.94
N TYR A 209 14.27 7.66 10.00
CA TYR A 209 13.37 8.29 9.02
C TYR A 209 13.24 9.80 9.28
N PHE A 210 13.18 10.23 10.53
CA PHE A 210 13.13 11.66 10.88
C PHE A 210 14.41 12.41 10.48
N GLU A 211 15.58 11.75 10.60
CA GLU A 211 16.86 12.27 10.10
C GLU A 211 16.87 12.49 8.57
N LYS A 212 15.94 11.86 7.85
CA LYS A 212 15.71 12.01 6.41
C LYS A 212 14.54 12.96 6.06
N GLY A 213 14.02 13.69 7.05
CA GLY A 213 12.94 14.66 6.84
C GLY A 213 11.53 14.04 6.74
N VAL A 214 11.35 12.79 7.16
CA VAL A 214 10.00 12.19 7.25
C VAL A 214 9.24 12.80 8.42
N LYS A 215 7.98 13.19 8.21
CA LYS A 215 7.16 13.77 9.27
C LYS A 215 6.47 12.72 10.15
N TYR A 216 5.92 11.66 9.54
CA TYR A 216 5.23 10.58 10.26
C TYR A 216 5.78 9.21 9.88
N VAL A 217 5.97 8.35 10.87
CA VAL A 217 6.26 6.93 10.67
C VAL A 217 5.11 6.12 11.23
N LEU A 218 4.37 5.42 10.37
CA LEU A 218 3.32 4.46 10.70
C LEU A 218 3.91 3.06 10.66
N ALA A 219 4.43 2.55 11.78
CA ALA A 219 5.04 1.23 11.86
C ALA A 219 4.00 0.15 12.11
N SER A 220 3.80 -0.76 11.16
CA SER A 220 2.88 -1.91 11.32
C SER A 220 3.57 -3.07 12.02
N LEU A 221 2.90 -3.64 13.06
CA LEU A 221 3.42 -4.69 13.94
C LEU A 221 2.65 -6.02 13.76
N GLY A 222 2.00 -6.21 12.64
CA GLY A 222 1.17 -7.39 12.36
C GLY A 222 0.01 -7.50 13.35
N THR A 223 -0.14 -8.65 13.99
CA THR A 223 -1.20 -8.93 14.97
C THR A 223 -1.13 -8.04 16.20
N GLU A 224 0.03 -7.47 16.51
CA GLU A 224 0.22 -6.57 17.64
C GLU A 224 -0.26 -5.13 17.35
N GLY A 225 -0.75 -4.83 16.13
CA GLY A 225 -1.27 -3.51 15.79
C GLY A 225 -0.26 -2.59 15.13
N ALA A 226 -0.16 -1.34 15.57
CA ALA A 226 0.76 -0.37 14.98
C ALA A 226 1.17 0.76 15.94
N VAL A 227 2.26 1.43 15.59
CA VAL A 227 2.71 2.67 16.21
C VAL A 227 2.71 3.78 15.16
N LEU A 228 2.19 4.95 15.52
CA LEU A 228 2.36 6.20 14.76
C LEU A 228 3.18 7.17 15.59
N THR A 229 4.26 7.69 15.02
CA THR A 229 5.13 8.65 15.69
C THR A 229 5.57 9.77 14.73
N ASP A 230 5.78 10.98 15.27
CA ASP A 230 6.37 12.13 14.57
C ASP A 230 7.76 12.50 15.13
N GLY A 231 8.30 11.65 16.00
CA GLY A 231 9.58 11.88 16.67
C GLY A 231 9.45 12.61 18.01
N THR A 232 8.34 13.28 18.27
CA THR A 232 8.01 13.94 19.55
C THR A 232 6.93 13.19 20.29
N ASP A 233 5.79 13.00 19.63
CA ASP A 233 4.67 12.22 20.14
C ASP A 233 4.65 10.83 19.49
N SER A 234 4.27 9.83 20.28
CA SER A 234 4.13 8.46 19.83
C SER A 234 2.87 7.85 20.40
N PHE A 235 2.11 7.17 19.54
CA PHE A 235 0.89 6.48 19.93
C PHE A 235 0.96 5.02 19.50
N TYR A 236 0.37 4.14 20.28
CA TYR A 236 0.20 2.73 19.98
C TYR A 236 -1.28 2.38 19.92
N CYS A 237 -1.64 1.52 19.00
CA CYS A 237 -2.98 0.93 18.91
C CYS A 237 -2.85 -0.58 18.66
N LYS A 238 -3.37 -1.37 19.60
CA LYS A 238 -3.40 -2.83 19.48
C LYS A 238 -4.48 -3.25 18.47
N SER A 239 -4.21 -4.23 17.61
CA SER A 239 -5.22 -4.82 16.71
C SER A 239 -6.32 -5.52 17.52
N ALA A 240 -7.55 -5.47 17.02
CA ALA A 240 -8.61 -6.31 17.55
C ALA A 240 -8.37 -7.78 17.17
N SER A 241 -8.72 -8.69 18.07
CA SER A 241 -8.72 -10.13 17.76
C SER A 241 -9.85 -10.46 16.78
N VAL A 242 -9.49 -10.98 15.63
CA VAL A 242 -10.40 -11.37 14.54
C VAL A 242 -9.96 -12.69 13.89
N ALA A 243 -10.88 -13.37 13.22
CA ALA A 243 -10.52 -14.47 12.35
C ALA A 243 -9.80 -13.91 11.12
N VAL A 244 -8.60 -14.41 10.84
CA VAL A 244 -7.77 -13.97 9.71
C VAL A 244 -8.02 -14.88 8.52
N ASN A 245 -8.51 -14.31 7.42
CA ASN A 245 -8.70 -15.01 6.16
C ASN A 245 -7.54 -14.74 5.19
N SER A 246 -7.04 -13.48 5.16
CA SER A 246 -5.89 -13.09 4.32
C SER A 246 -5.16 -11.92 4.98
N THR A 247 -3.85 -11.87 4.87
CA THR A 247 -3.05 -10.71 5.33
C THR A 247 -2.75 -9.71 4.20
N VAL A 248 -3.13 -10.04 2.98
CA VAL A 248 -2.87 -9.20 1.80
C VAL A 248 -3.79 -7.97 1.83
N GLY A 249 -3.23 -6.81 1.45
CA GLY A 249 -3.96 -5.55 1.43
C GLY A 249 -4.16 -4.88 2.80
N ALA A 250 -3.79 -5.53 3.92
CA ALA A 250 -3.89 -4.92 5.25
C ALA A 250 -3.02 -3.65 5.37
N GLY A 251 -1.78 -3.71 4.89
CA GLY A 251 -0.89 -2.55 4.86
C GLY A 251 -1.41 -1.41 3.99
N ASP A 252 -1.95 -1.73 2.81
CA ASP A 252 -2.52 -0.76 1.87
C ASP A 252 -3.77 -0.10 2.48
N SER A 253 -4.61 -0.89 3.18
CA SER A 253 -5.77 -0.41 3.94
C SER A 253 -5.37 0.55 5.06
N MET A 254 -4.27 0.26 5.77
CA MET A 254 -3.72 1.17 6.79
C MET A 254 -3.26 2.50 6.18
N VAL A 255 -2.57 2.46 5.03
CA VAL A 255 -2.15 3.68 4.32
C VAL A 255 -3.37 4.48 3.88
N ALA A 256 -4.39 3.83 3.31
CA ALA A 256 -5.61 4.49 2.87
C ALA A 256 -6.29 5.25 4.02
N ALA A 257 -6.54 4.59 5.15
CA ALA A 257 -7.19 5.21 6.29
C ALA A 257 -6.32 6.31 6.92
N ALA A 258 -5.01 6.11 7.03
CA ALA A 258 -4.11 7.15 7.50
C ALA A 258 -4.13 8.40 6.58
N CYS A 259 -4.16 8.21 5.25
CA CYS A 259 -4.27 9.32 4.31
C CYS A 259 -5.60 10.06 4.44
N VAL A 260 -6.71 9.36 4.64
CA VAL A 260 -8.03 9.98 4.90
C VAL A 260 -8.00 10.78 6.20
N GLY A 261 -7.47 10.23 7.30
CA GLY A 261 -7.32 10.95 8.55
C GLY A 261 -6.43 12.19 8.44
N ILE A 262 -5.30 12.10 7.69
CA ILE A 262 -4.41 13.24 7.40
C ILE A 262 -5.13 14.30 6.56
N TYR A 263 -5.92 13.88 5.57
CA TYR A 263 -6.71 14.77 4.72
C TYR A 263 -7.75 15.55 5.52
N ASN A 264 -8.44 14.87 6.41
CA ASN A 264 -9.46 15.44 7.29
C ASN A 264 -8.90 16.19 8.52
N GLY A 265 -7.57 16.17 8.70
CA GLY A 265 -6.89 16.91 9.77
C GLY A 265 -7.19 16.37 11.17
N VAL A 266 -7.53 15.07 11.31
CA VAL A 266 -7.78 14.48 12.62
C VAL A 266 -6.47 14.30 13.41
N PRO A 267 -6.51 14.26 14.76
CA PRO A 267 -5.33 14.07 15.60
C PRO A 267 -4.60 12.75 15.32
N MET A 268 -3.29 12.69 15.55
CA MET A 268 -2.45 11.50 15.32
C MET A 268 -3.04 10.22 15.94
N ARG A 269 -3.57 10.30 17.14
CA ARG A 269 -4.20 9.15 17.82
C ARG A 269 -5.37 8.58 17.03
N GLU A 270 -6.15 9.44 16.37
CA GLU A 270 -7.29 9.02 15.53
C GLU A 270 -6.80 8.49 14.19
N ILE A 271 -5.79 9.12 13.55
CA ILE A 271 -5.13 8.60 12.33
C ILE A 271 -4.67 7.16 12.57
N LEU A 272 -4.00 6.90 13.70
CA LEU A 272 -3.54 5.56 14.04
C LEU A 272 -4.68 4.57 14.23
N LYS A 273 -5.73 4.99 14.95
CA LYS A 273 -6.91 4.16 15.22
C LYS A 273 -7.62 3.77 13.92
N GLU A 274 -7.82 4.73 13.01
CA GLU A 274 -8.39 4.51 11.68
C GLU A 274 -7.54 3.54 10.86
N ALA A 275 -6.21 3.73 10.84
CA ALA A 275 -5.28 2.85 10.14
C ALA A 275 -5.34 1.41 10.65
N VAL A 276 -5.30 1.21 11.98
CA VAL A 276 -5.38 -0.14 12.58
C VAL A 276 -6.74 -0.77 12.34
N ALA A 277 -7.83 0.02 12.40
CA ALA A 277 -9.17 -0.48 12.10
C ALA A 277 -9.28 -0.99 10.67
N ALA A 278 -8.79 -0.22 9.69
CA ALA A 278 -8.82 -0.58 8.27
C ALA A 278 -7.95 -1.82 7.99
N GLY A 279 -6.73 -1.86 8.51
CA GLY A 279 -5.85 -3.03 8.37
C GLY A 279 -6.43 -4.28 9.00
N THR A 280 -7.01 -4.16 10.22
CA THR A 280 -7.66 -5.28 10.91
C THR A 280 -8.94 -5.74 10.19
N ALA A 281 -9.72 -4.82 9.61
CA ALA A 281 -10.90 -5.18 8.82
C ALA A 281 -10.51 -5.89 7.53
N ALA A 282 -9.44 -5.47 6.87
CA ALA A 282 -8.97 -6.10 5.63
C ALA A 282 -8.58 -7.56 5.84
N VAL A 283 -7.96 -7.94 6.96
CA VAL A 283 -7.57 -9.35 7.18
C VAL A 283 -8.76 -10.28 7.40
N THR A 284 -9.98 -9.77 7.61
CA THR A 284 -11.20 -10.58 7.73
C THR A 284 -11.84 -10.92 6.37
N THR A 285 -11.38 -10.31 5.27
CA THR A 285 -11.89 -10.57 3.93
C THR A 285 -11.13 -11.71 3.25
N SER A 286 -11.77 -12.37 2.29
CA SER A 286 -11.13 -13.45 1.52
C SER A 286 -10.27 -12.90 0.39
N GLY A 287 -9.19 -13.60 0.08
CA GLY A 287 -8.29 -13.27 -1.03
C GLY A 287 -7.55 -11.95 -0.82
N THR A 288 -7.59 -11.07 -1.82
CA THR A 288 -6.98 -9.73 -1.80
C THR A 288 -7.99 -8.60 -1.69
N ASN A 289 -9.23 -8.93 -1.35
CA ASN A 289 -10.26 -7.94 -1.11
C ASN A 289 -9.88 -7.07 0.10
N LEU A 290 -10.10 -5.77 -0.04
CA LEU A 290 -9.90 -4.83 1.05
C LEU A 290 -11.10 -4.83 2.01
N PHE A 291 -10.99 -4.07 3.09
CA PHE A 291 -12.05 -3.95 4.09
C PHE A 291 -13.36 -3.39 3.51
N TYR A 292 -14.48 -3.85 4.07
CA TYR A 292 -15.80 -3.24 3.88
C TYR A 292 -16.13 -2.28 5.02
N LYS A 293 -16.87 -1.21 4.69
CA LYS A 293 -17.15 -0.08 5.60
C LYS A 293 -17.79 -0.49 6.93
N ASP A 294 -18.69 -1.47 6.90
CA ASP A 294 -19.39 -1.90 8.12
C ASP A 294 -18.43 -2.64 9.07
N LYS A 295 -17.57 -3.52 8.52
CA LYS A 295 -16.57 -4.22 9.31
C LYS A 295 -15.50 -3.27 9.87
N TYR A 296 -15.10 -2.29 9.07
CA TYR A 296 -14.22 -1.21 9.52
C TYR A 296 -14.84 -0.46 10.73
N LYS A 297 -16.11 -0.03 10.65
CA LYS A 297 -16.78 0.68 11.75
C LYS A 297 -16.91 -0.17 13.01
N GLU A 298 -17.27 -1.45 12.87
CA GLU A 298 -17.34 -2.40 13.99
C GLU A 298 -15.99 -2.47 14.72
N ILE A 299 -14.90 -2.68 13.96
CA ILE A 299 -13.56 -2.80 14.53
C ILE A 299 -13.11 -1.48 15.14
N TYR A 300 -13.28 -0.37 14.44
CA TYR A 300 -12.93 0.97 14.93
C TYR A 300 -13.55 1.26 16.30
N SER A 301 -14.81 0.90 16.53
CA SER A 301 -15.49 1.12 17.82
C SER A 301 -14.87 0.36 18.98
N ARG A 302 -14.10 -0.70 18.71
CA ARG A 302 -13.47 -1.58 19.73
C ARG A 302 -12.04 -1.20 20.05
N LEU A 303 -11.39 -0.38 19.19
CA LEU A 303 -9.99 -0.03 19.34
C LEU A 303 -9.80 1.14 20.32
N GLN A 304 -8.65 1.12 20.99
CA GLN A 304 -8.17 2.20 21.84
C GLN A 304 -6.72 2.52 21.49
N THR A 305 -6.35 3.79 21.61
CA THR A 305 -4.99 4.28 21.40
C THR A 305 -4.37 4.69 22.72
N GLU A 306 -3.10 4.35 22.91
CA GLU A 306 -2.29 4.70 24.08
C GLU A 306 -1.18 5.66 23.65
N LYS A 307 -0.87 6.65 24.47
CA LYS A 307 0.33 7.49 24.29
C LYS A 307 1.52 6.75 24.90
N LEU A 308 2.63 6.66 24.14
CA LEU A 308 3.86 6.00 24.57
C LEU A 308 4.84 6.98 25.24
#